data_be6ef91de3a57dbf1956baa13e77eb07
#
_entry.id   be6ef91de3a57dbf1956baa13e77eb07
#
_cell.length_a   1.000
_cell.length_b   1.000
_cell.length_c   1.000
_cell.angle_alpha   90.00
_cell.angle_beta   90.00
_cell.angle_gamma   90.00
#
_symmetry.space_group_name_H-M   'P 1'
#
loop_
_entity.id
_entity.type
_entity.pdbx_description
1 polymer ?
#
loop_
_entity_poly.entity_id
_entity_poly.type
_entity_poly.pdbx_seq_one_letter_code
_entity_poly.pdbx_strand_id
1 'polypeptide(L)'
;MTSDHRDPSNAKTKRELAEIAMHRSWFPVARSADLATPQQATLLGTKLVVFRRADGVASVLRSRCPHRGGSFTIGKQHGNDIACSYHGWRFSGETGTCTLIPSLEDQSKIPPKARVKVYPAVEKYGHVWTVLDDPICDMYDLDEWRDVDLEWLAASPLDSPTGVAVAIENFRDVAHFPFVHRATMGDVPEVVEPLNVRRDGLDVWMDRELLATEGEWNNDGDQTMRYHCVAPGLAAITFTSDTLGTRVVAGFPSPIAYDHVKISWGVANEVGYKGASLGHNLELEQRVYLEDLPIAERLEPREVPWDHEFEEFSVPSDLFTLNYRRAFNELMTRVA
;
A
#
# COMPACT_ATOMS: atom_id res chain seq x y z
N MET A 1 -45.48 -7.71 -13.75
CA MET A 1 -44.46 -8.26 -12.83
C MET A 1 -43.44 -8.96 -13.72
N THR A 2 -42.39 -8.26 -14.11
CA THR A 2 -41.28 -8.83 -14.87
C THR A 2 -40.26 -9.31 -13.87
N SER A 3 -40.17 -10.63 -13.70
CA SER A 3 -39.13 -11.27 -12.91
C SER A 3 -37.78 -11.04 -13.60
N ASP A 4 -36.93 -10.24 -12.96
CA ASP A 4 -35.52 -10.08 -13.34
C ASP A 4 -34.80 -11.41 -13.04
N HIS A 5 -34.79 -12.32 -13.98
CA HIS A 5 -33.99 -13.53 -13.94
C HIS A 5 -32.57 -13.15 -14.36
N ARG A 6 -31.75 -12.69 -13.40
CA ARG A 6 -30.29 -12.70 -13.61
C ARG A 6 -29.86 -14.15 -13.74
N ASP A 7 -29.21 -14.46 -14.86
CA ASP A 7 -28.62 -15.75 -15.12
C ASP A 7 -27.55 -16.04 -14.06
N PRO A 8 -27.68 -17.10 -13.23
CA PRO A 8 -26.69 -17.41 -12.20
C PRO A 8 -25.28 -17.74 -12.75
N SER A 9 -25.15 -18.01 -14.06
CA SER A 9 -23.86 -18.24 -14.73
C SER A 9 -23.01 -16.96 -14.89
N ASN A 10 -23.53 -15.77 -14.56
CA ASN A 10 -22.87 -14.48 -14.71
C ASN A 10 -22.46 -13.82 -13.36
N ALA A 11 -22.54 -14.57 -12.26
CA ALA A 11 -22.07 -14.09 -10.96
C ALA A 11 -20.54 -14.13 -10.94
N LYS A 12 -19.90 -12.98 -10.62
CA LYS A 12 -18.44 -12.90 -10.45
C LYS A 12 -18.00 -13.77 -9.26
N THR A 13 -16.83 -14.40 -9.40
CA THR A 13 -16.15 -15.08 -8.29
C THR A 13 -15.68 -14.05 -7.26
N LYS A 14 -15.42 -14.49 -6.03
CA LYS A 14 -14.86 -13.60 -4.99
C LYS A 14 -13.48 -13.08 -5.37
N ARG A 15 -12.68 -13.88 -6.09
CA ARG A 15 -11.40 -13.45 -6.63
C ARG A 15 -11.58 -12.27 -7.62
N GLU A 16 -12.51 -12.38 -8.56
CA GLU A 16 -12.82 -11.28 -9.49
C GLU A 16 -13.30 -10.03 -8.76
N LEU A 17 -14.14 -10.19 -7.72
CA LEU A 17 -14.59 -9.07 -6.89
C LEU A 17 -13.42 -8.43 -6.12
N ALA A 18 -12.49 -9.23 -5.58
CA ALA A 18 -11.29 -8.73 -4.92
C ALA A 18 -10.41 -7.93 -5.88
N GLU A 19 -10.17 -8.43 -7.09
CA GLU A 19 -9.40 -7.71 -8.11
C GLU A 19 -10.08 -6.39 -8.50
N ILE A 20 -11.41 -6.37 -8.73
CA ILE A 20 -12.16 -5.14 -9.02
C ILE A 20 -12.09 -4.16 -7.84
N ALA A 21 -12.24 -4.64 -6.62
CA ALA A 21 -12.16 -3.81 -5.42
C ALA A 21 -10.76 -3.17 -5.28
N MET A 22 -9.70 -3.93 -5.54
CA MET A 22 -8.32 -3.41 -5.54
C MET A 22 -8.10 -2.36 -6.65
N HIS A 23 -8.65 -2.52 -7.86
CA HIS A 23 -8.58 -1.50 -8.92
C HIS A 23 -9.21 -0.16 -8.50
N ARG A 24 -10.14 -0.20 -7.56
CA ARG A 24 -10.90 0.95 -7.05
C ARG A 24 -10.48 1.37 -5.63
N SER A 25 -9.31 0.90 -5.18
CA SER A 25 -8.72 1.26 -3.89
C SER A 25 -7.40 1.99 -4.08
N TRP A 26 -6.99 2.76 -3.06
CA TRP A 26 -5.77 3.53 -3.07
C TRP A 26 -4.56 2.68 -2.73
N PHE A 27 -3.51 2.80 -3.55
CA PHE A 27 -2.23 2.13 -3.32
C PHE A 27 -1.04 3.08 -3.60
N PRO A 28 0.06 2.98 -2.86
CA PRO A 28 1.26 3.77 -3.13
C PRO A 28 1.97 3.24 -4.38
N VAL A 29 2.51 4.17 -5.17
CA VAL A 29 3.20 3.84 -6.44
C VAL A 29 4.61 4.40 -6.53
N ALA A 30 4.98 5.31 -5.63
CA ALA A 30 6.35 5.83 -5.52
C ALA A 30 6.57 6.43 -4.13
N ARG A 31 7.83 6.53 -3.68
CA ARG A 31 8.17 7.43 -2.57
C ARG A 31 8.19 8.87 -3.09
N SER A 32 7.66 9.80 -2.31
CA SER A 32 7.67 11.24 -2.67
C SER A 32 9.10 11.79 -2.88
N ALA A 33 10.06 11.29 -2.12
CA ALA A 33 11.47 11.69 -2.19
C ALA A 33 12.18 11.25 -3.48
N ASP A 34 11.69 10.22 -4.18
CA ASP A 34 12.33 9.68 -5.38
C ASP A 34 11.95 10.43 -6.67
N LEU A 35 11.04 11.40 -6.60
CA LEU A 35 10.48 12.09 -7.77
C LEU A 35 11.38 13.20 -8.33
N ALA A 36 12.67 13.20 -8.01
CA ALA A 36 13.66 14.06 -8.73
C ALA A 36 13.75 13.70 -10.22
N THR A 37 13.40 12.45 -10.57
CA THR A 37 13.27 11.96 -11.94
C THR A 37 11.99 11.13 -12.08
N PRO A 38 11.44 10.96 -13.30
CA PRO A 38 10.27 10.11 -13.51
C PRO A 38 10.53 8.67 -13.05
N GLN A 39 9.62 8.12 -12.24
CA GLN A 39 9.68 6.78 -11.69
C GLN A 39 8.73 5.85 -12.44
N GLN A 40 9.13 4.59 -12.58
CA GLN A 40 8.26 3.53 -13.08
C GLN A 40 7.54 2.85 -11.92
N ALA A 41 6.23 2.66 -12.07
CA ALA A 41 5.46 1.80 -11.19
C ALA A 41 4.62 0.80 -11.98
N THR A 42 4.20 -0.26 -11.31
CA THR A 42 3.20 -1.19 -11.84
C THR A 42 2.16 -1.40 -10.74
N LEU A 43 0.90 -1.21 -11.08
CA LEU A 43 -0.23 -1.45 -10.20
C LEU A 43 -1.23 -2.34 -10.93
N LEU A 44 -1.48 -3.53 -10.39
CA LEU A 44 -2.38 -4.54 -11.01
C LEU A 44 -2.15 -4.69 -12.52
N GLY A 45 -0.89 -4.94 -12.92
CA GLY A 45 -0.47 -5.09 -14.31
C GLY A 45 -0.46 -3.78 -15.14
N THR A 46 -0.99 -2.68 -14.60
CA THR A 46 -0.98 -1.38 -15.26
C THR A 46 0.35 -0.68 -15.05
N LYS A 47 1.09 -0.44 -16.14
CA LYS A 47 2.36 0.29 -16.11
C LYS A 47 2.11 1.79 -16.00
N LEU A 48 2.72 2.43 -15.01
CA LEU A 48 2.57 3.83 -14.66
C LEU A 48 3.92 4.56 -14.77
N VAL A 49 3.86 5.86 -15.02
CA VAL A 49 4.95 6.81 -14.78
C VAL A 49 4.49 7.79 -13.70
N VAL A 50 5.33 7.98 -12.71
CA VAL A 50 5.12 8.91 -11.60
C VAL A 50 6.22 9.96 -11.65
N PHE A 51 5.87 11.23 -11.65
CA PHE A 51 6.85 12.32 -11.67
C PHE A 51 6.33 13.57 -10.98
N ARG A 52 7.24 14.42 -10.54
CA ARG A 52 6.90 15.71 -9.93
C ARG A 52 6.92 16.80 -10.98
N ARG A 53 5.79 17.45 -11.19
CA ARG A 53 5.65 18.60 -12.08
C ARG A 53 6.46 19.81 -11.55
N ALA A 54 6.73 20.77 -12.40
CA ALA A 54 7.44 22.01 -12.01
C ALA A 54 6.65 22.85 -10.98
N ASP A 55 5.32 22.71 -10.92
CA ASP A 55 4.46 23.32 -9.90
C ASP A 55 4.52 22.60 -8.53
N GLY A 56 5.32 21.56 -8.41
CA GLY A 56 5.53 20.81 -7.18
C GLY A 56 4.53 19.65 -6.95
N VAL A 57 3.52 19.49 -7.80
CA VAL A 57 2.49 18.45 -7.64
C VAL A 57 2.93 17.15 -8.28
N ALA A 58 2.72 16.02 -7.61
CA ALA A 58 2.96 14.70 -8.19
C ALA A 58 1.90 14.36 -9.25
N SER A 59 2.34 13.70 -10.32
CA SER A 59 1.48 13.22 -11.40
C SER A 59 1.66 11.74 -11.62
N VAL A 60 0.55 11.04 -11.86
CA VAL A 60 0.52 9.61 -12.19
C VAL A 60 -0.17 9.44 -13.53
N LEU A 61 0.56 8.95 -14.53
CA LEU A 61 0.03 8.70 -15.87
C LEU A 61 0.26 7.24 -16.27
N ARG A 62 -0.58 6.74 -17.17
CA ARG A 62 -0.26 5.48 -17.86
C ARG A 62 1.05 5.62 -18.62
N SER A 63 2.00 4.70 -18.39
CA SER A 63 3.36 4.83 -18.95
C SER A 63 3.48 4.57 -20.46
N ARG A 64 2.38 4.27 -21.15
CA ARG A 64 2.37 3.94 -22.58
C ARG A 64 1.97 5.15 -23.44
N CYS A 65 2.90 5.63 -24.25
CA CYS A 65 2.61 6.65 -25.27
C CYS A 65 1.60 6.16 -26.31
N PRO A 66 0.52 6.90 -26.59
CA PRO A 66 -0.52 6.49 -27.53
C PRO A 66 -0.05 6.45 -28.99
N HIS A 67 1.08 7.09 -29.33
CA HIS A 67 1.61 7.09 -30.70
C HIS A 67 2.04 5.67 -31.12
N ARG A 68 3.07 5.09 -30.48
CA ARG A 68 3.62 3.77 -30.79
C ARG A 68 4.06 2.98 -29.56
N GLY A 69 3.45 3.21 -28.42
CA GLY A 69 3.67 2.42 -27.21
C GLY A 69 4.97 2.67 -26.47
N GLY A 70 5.75 3.72 -26.81
CA GLY A 70 6.96 4.08 -26.10
C GLY A 70 6.69 4.38 -24.62
N SER A 71 7.66 4.10 -23.74
CA SER A 71 7.54 4.35 -22.31
C SER A 71 7.92 5.80 -21.97
N PHE A 72 7.17 6.40 -21.04
CA PHE A 72 7.52 7.71 -20.49
C PHE A 72 8.58 7.64 -19.37
N THR A 73 8.84 6.47 -18.79
CA THR A 73 9.76 6.32 -17.64
C THR A 73 11.22 6.61 -17.98
N ILE A 74 11.60 6.47 -19.24
CA ILE A 74 12.90 6.87 -19.79
C ILE A 74 12.80 8.16 -20.62
N GLY A 75 11.67 8.86 -20.52
CA GLY A 75 11.42 10.13 -21.17
C GLY A 75 12.03 11.31 -20.43
N LYS A 76 11.83 12.49 -20.96
CA LYS A 76 12.31 13.74 -20.33
C LYS A 76 11.13 14.55 -19.82
N GLN A 77 11.27 15.07 -18.62
CA GLN A 77 10.33 16.06 -18.09
C GLN A 77 10.61 17.43 -18.69
N HIS A 78 9.55 18.17 -18.99
CA HIS A 78 9.58 19.56 -19.50
C HIS A 78 8.55 20.40 -18.75
N GLY A 79 8.94 20.98 -17.63
CA GLY A 79 8.02 21.70 -16.76
C GLY A 79 6.97 20.77 -16.17
N ASN A 80 5.70 21.03 -16.48
CA ASN A 80 4.59 20.17 -16.05
C ASN A 80 4.29 19.01 -17.01
N ASP A 81 5.03 18.90 -18.12
CA ASP A 81 4.83 17.89 -19.14
C ASP A 81 5.88 16.78 -19.08
N ILE A 82 5.54 15.62 -19.62
CA ILE A 82 6.47 14.51 -19.86
C ILE A 82 6.57 14.19 -21.36
N ALA A 83 7.79 14.03 -21.86
CA ALA A 83 8.05 13.69 -23.25
C ALA A 83 8.34 12.19 -23.40
N CYS A 84 7.74 11.57 -24.40
CA CYS A 84 8.07 10.21 -24.80
C CYS A 84 9.48 10.16 -25.41
N SER A 85 10.32 9.23 -24.92
CA SER A 85 11.69 9.08 -25.39
C SER A 85 11.81 8.63 -26.85
N TYR A 86 10.72 8.06 -27.45
CA TYR A 86 10.78 7.47 -28.79
C TYR A 86 10.66 8.55 -29.89
N HIS A 87 9.64 9.43 -29.83
CA HIS A 87 9.43 10.46 -30.85
C HIS A 87 9.25 11.87 -30.26
N GLY A 88 9.52 12.07 -28.99
CA GLY A 88 9.46 13.38 -28.34
C GLY A 88 8.07 13.97 -28.13
N TRP A 89 6.99 13.20 -28.38
CA TRP A 89 5.63 13.68 -28.09
C TRP A 89 5.52 14.02 -26.61
N ARG A 90 5.01 15.23 -26.31
CA ARG A 90 4.84 15.71 -24.93
C ARG A 90 3.39 15.62 -24.50
N PHE A 91 3.19 15.29 -23.25
CA PHE A 91 1.87 15.16 -22.65
C PHE A 91 1.82 15.89 -21.31
N SER A 92 0.76 16.65 -21.11
CA SER A 92 0.51 17.33 -19.84
C SER A 92 0.40 16.36 -18.70
N GLY A 93 1.16 16.58 -17.61
CA GLY A 93 1.05 15.82 -16.37
C GLY A 93 -0.26 16.03 -15.64
N GLU A 94 -0.97 17.10 -15.91
CA GLU A 94 -2.25 17.43 -15.30
C GLU A 94 -3.44 16.82 -16.04
N THR A 95 -3.49 16.99 -17.35
CA THR A 95 -4.66 16.64 -18.17
C THR A 95 -4.46 15.43 -19.06
N GLY A 96 -3.20 15.02 -19.26
CA GLY A 96 -2.83 13.94 -20.18
C GLY A 96 -2.97 14.29 -21.65
N THR A 97 -3.31 15.54 -22.01
CA THR A 97 -3.39 15.99 -23.40
C THR A 97 -2.02 16.09 -24.03
N CYS A 98 -1.91 15.75 -25.31
CA CYS A 98 -0.67 16.01 -26.06
C CYS A 98 -0.48 17.51 -26.25
N THR A 99 0.65 18.04 -25.81
CA THR A 99 1.00 19.47 -25.85
C THR A 99 2.01 19.80 -26.94
N LEU A 100 2.74 18.78 -27.45
CA LEU A 100 3.73 18.96 -28.52
C LEU A 100 3.91 17.67 -29.30
N ILE A 101 3.91 17.78 -30.64
CA ILE A 101 4.38 16.74 -31.57
C ILE A 101 5.54 17.32 -32.38
N PRO A 102 6.81 16.92 -32.13
CA PRO A 102 7.97 17.54 -32.77
C PRO A 102 7.95 17.50 -34.30
N SER A 103 7.33 16.49 -34.89
CA SER A 103 7.21 16.34 -36.35
C SER A 103 6.10 17.18 -36.99
N LEU A 104 5.28 17.89 -36.20
CA LEU A 104 4.27 18.81 -36.72
C LEU A 104 4.80 20.23 -36.74
N GLU A 105 4.77 20.87 -37.91
CA GLU A 105 5.07 22.29 -38.03
C GLU A 105 3.97 23.15 -37.37
N ASP A 106 2.72 22.76 -37.58
CA ASP A 106 1.54 23.43 -37.02
C ASP A 106 0.94 22.61 -35.88
N GLN A 107 1.19 23.03 -34.64
CA GLN A 107 0.74 22.34 -33.42
C GLN A 107 -0.80 22.38 -33.23
N SER A 108 -1.52 23.28 -33.92
CA SER A 108 -2.99 23.30 -33.92
C SER A 108 -3.61 22.02 -34.53
N LYS A 109 -2.81 21.26 -35.28
CA LYS A 109 -3.18 19.99 -35.90
C LYS A 109 -2.96 18.77 -35.00
N ILE A 110 -2.55 18.94 -33.74
CA ILE A 110 -2.48 17.84 -32.79
C ILE A 110 -3.87 17.19 -32.68
N PRO A 111 -4.00 15.88 -32.92
CA PRO A 111 -5.30 15.23 -32.84
C PRO A 111 -5.84 15.29 -31.39
N PRO A 112 -7.11 15.69 -31.15
CA PRO A 112 -7.71 15.74 -29.80
C PRO A 112 -7.70 14.37 -29.08
N LYS A 113 -7.63 13.29 -29.82
CA LYS A 113 -7.51 11.92 -29.31
C LYS A 113 -6.09 11.56 -28.83
N ALA A 114 -5.08 12.39 -29.12
CA ALA A 114 -3.72 12.21 -28.60
C ALA A 114 -3.67 12.54 -27.12
N ARG A 115 -4.06 11.58 -26.29
CA ARG A 115 -4.17 11.71 -24.84
C ARG A 115 -3.63 10.47 -24.13
N VAL A 116 -3.13 10.67 -22.91
CA VAL A 116 -2.72 9.62 -21.98
C VAL A 116 -3.67 9.64 -20.78
N LYS A 117 -4.03 8.48 -20.25
CA LYS A 117 -4.83 8.42 -19.01
C LYS A 117 -3.99 8.99 -17.86
N VAL A 118 -4.56 9.96 -17.16
CA VAL A 118 -4.07 10.50 -15.89
C VAL A 118 -4.87 9.83 -14.79
N TYR A 119 -4.20 9.48 -13.72
CA TYR A 119 -4.81 8.89 -12.54
C TYR A 119 -4.77 9.89 -11.38
N PRO A 120 -5.74 9.86 -10.45
CA PRO A 120 -5.67 10.66 -9.23
C PRO A 120 -4.35 10.42 -8.51
N ALA A 121 -3.76 11.47 -7.94
CA ALA A 121 -2.53 11.39 -7.17
C ALA A 121 -2.68 12.15 -5.85
N VAL A 122 -2.34 11.49 -4.75
CA VAL A 122 -2.31 12.08 -3.40
C VAL A 122 -0.95 11.79 -2.79
N GLU A 123 -0.34 12.79 -2.15
CA GLU A 123 0.89 12.59 -1.37
C GLU A 123 0.55 12.49 0.11
N LYS A 124 0.84 11.35 0.72
CA LYS A 124 0.59 11.08 2.14
C LYS A 124 1.56 10.03 2.66
N TYR A 125 1.96 10.10 3.91
CA TYR A 125 2.84 9.12 4.56
C TYR A 125 4.17 8.89 3.82
N GLY A 126 4.73 9.94 3.22
CA GLY A 126 5.97 9.88 2.44
C GLY A 126 5.87 9.22 1.07
N HIS A 127 4.66 8.89 0.62
CA HIS A 127 4.41 8.21 -0.65
C HIS A 127 3.43 8.97 -1.54
N VAL A 128 3.53 8.73 -2.86
CA VAL A 128 2.51 9.08 -3.84
C VAL A 128 1.56 7.91 -4.02
N TRP A 129 0.28 8.15 -3.79
CA TRP A 129 -0.81 7.21 -3.89
C TRP A 129 -1.65 7.44 -5.13
N THR A 130 -2.20 6.37 -5.66
CA THR A 130 -3.12 6.43 -6.80
C THR A 130 -4.21 5.36 -6.70
N VAL A 131 -5.22 5.49 -7.54
CA VAL A 131 -6.28 4.53 -7.77
C VAL A 131 -6.49 4.40 -9.28
N LEU A 132 -6.72 3.17 -9.77
CA LEU A 132 -6.81 2.92 -11.22
C LEU A 132 -8.17 3.26 -11.83
N ASP A 133 -9.24 3.12 -11.04
CA ASP A 133 -10.61 3.41 -11.45
C ASP A 133 -11.31 4.28 -10.39
N ASP A 134 -12.62 4.55 -10.52
CA ASP A 134 -13.35 5.38 -9.57
C ASP A 134 -13.28 4.76 -8.15
N PRO A 135 -12.78 5.49 -7.14
CA PRO A 135 -12.55 4.95 -5.81
C PRO A 135 -13.85 4.54 -5.11
N ILE A 136 -13.79 3.44 -4.35
CA ILE A 136 -14.90 2.93 -3.52
C ILE A 136 -14.68 3.13 -2.02
N CYS A 137 -13.54 3.69 -1.67
CA CYS A 137 -13.19 4.11 -0.31
C CYS A 137 -12.38 5.40 -0.37
N ASP A 138 -12.39 6.13 0.72
CA ASP A 138 -11.55 7.32 0.88
C ASP A 138 -10.07 6.95 1.00
N MET A 139 -9.20 7.94 0.81
CA MET A 139 -7.78 7.78 1.13
C MET A 139 -7.62 7.56 2.64
N TYR A 140 -6.77 6.60 2.99
CA TYR A 140 -6.52 6.22 4.39
C TYR A 140 -6.19 7.43 5.27
N ASP A 141 -6.90 7.54 6.39
CA ASP A 141 -6.75 8.61 7.36
C ASP A 141 -7.06 8.09 8.77
N LEU A 142 -6.04 7.62 9.48
CA LEU A 142 -6.20 7.00 10.78
C LEU A 142 -6.41 8.07 11.86
N ASP A 143 -7.47 7.90 12.65
CA ASP A 143 -7.88 8.87 13.68
C ASP A 143 -6.77 9.13 14.70
N GLU A 144 -6.03 8.09 15.08
CA GLU A 144 -4.92 8.17 16.04
C GLU A 144 -3.72 8.98 15.56
N TRP A 145 -3.67 9.37 14.27
CA TRP A 145 -2.58 10.16 13.70
C TRP A 145 -2.96 11.62 13.42
N ARG A 146 -4.25 11.98 13.49
CA ARG A 146 -4.74 13.32 13.08
C ARG A 146 -4.23 14.44 13.97
N ASP A 147 -4.16 14.18 15.26
CA ASP A 147 -3.76 15.19 16.25
C ASP A 147 -2.29 15.05 16.69
N VAL A 148 -1.51 14.23 15.98
CA VAL A 148 -0.09 13.99 16.23
C VAL A 148 0.73 14.52 15.06
N ASP A 149 1.68 15.40 15.33
CA ASP A 149 2.61 15.90 14.31
C ASP A 149 3.70 14.84 14.04
N LEU A 150 3.48 14.03 13.02
CA LEU A 150 4.31 12.90 12.65
C LEU A 150 5.28 13.23 11.52
N GLU A 151 6.58 13.10 11.79
CA GLU A 151 7.62 13.09 10.78
C GLU A 151 7.76 11.70 10.17
N TRP A 152 7.51 11.57 8.86
CA TRP A 152 7.56 10.31 8.12
C TRP A 152 8.88 10.09 7.40
N LEU A 153 9.43 8.88 7.53
CA LEU A 153 10.56 8.40 6.75
C LEU A 153 10.12 7.14 5.96
N ALA A 154 9.90 7.33 4.66
CA ALA A 154 9.53 6.24 3.77
C ALA A 154 10.77 5.40 3.41
N ALA A 155 10.65 4.09 3.59
CA ALA A 155 11.70 3.13 3.27
C ALA A 155 11.74 2.76 1.77
N SER A 156 12.82 2.14 1.36
CA SER A 156 12.85 1.46 0.06
C SER A 156 11.83 0.31 0.06
N PRO A 157 10.98 0.20 -0.97
CA PRO A 157 9.96 -0.83 -0.98
C PRO A 157 10.58 -2.23 -1.10
N LEU A 158 9.94 -3.21 -0.48
CA LEU A 158 10.31 -4.62 -0.53
C LEU A 158 9.45 -5.36 -1.56
N ASP A 159 10.05 -6.30 -2.26
CA ASP A 159 9.35 -7.19 -3.19
C ASP A 159 8.89 -8.43 -2.42
N SER A 160 7.60 -8.80 -2.53
CA SER A 160 7.06 -9.98 -1.88
C SER A 160 6.18 -10.77 -2.83
N PRO A 161 6.43 -12.08 -3.01
CA PRO A 161 5.64 -12.95 -3.87
C PRO A 161 4.34 -13.42 -3.17
N THR A 162 3.66 -12.51 -2.49
CA THR A 162 2.36 -12.71 -1.84
C THR A 162 1.37 -11.68 -2.33
N GLY A 163 0.08 -11.98 -2.24
CA GLY A 163 -0.98 -11.00 -2.50
C GLY A 163 -1.16 -10.01 -1.36
N VAL A 164 -2.02 -9.02 -1.59
CA VAL A 164 -2.25 -7.92 -0.64
C VAL A 164 -2.73 -8.42 0.72
N ALA A 165 -3.71 -9.33 0.72
CA ALA A 165 -4.32 -9.77 1.97
C ALA A 165 -3.34 -10.59 2.80
N VAL A 166 -2.58 -11.49 2.19
CA VAL A 166 -1.55 -12.30 2.88
C VAL A 166 -0.45 -11.39 3.46
N ALA A 167 0.01 -10.38 2.72
CA ALA A 167 0.99 -9.42 3.22
C ALA A 167 0.46 -8.62 4.42
N ILE A 168 -0.81 -8.20 4.38
CA ILE A 168 -1.46 -7.53 5.50
C ILE A 168 -1.66 -8.50 6.68
N GLU A 169 -1.99 -9.75 6.47
CA GLU A 169 -2.16 -10.77 7.52
C GLU A 169 -0.84 -11.04 8.25
N ASN A 170 0.26 -11.20 7.52
CA ASN A 170 1.59 -11.37 8.11
C ASN A 170 1.97 -10.18 9.02
N PHE A 171 1.79 -8.96 8.57
CA PHE A 171 2.16 -7.75 9.33
C PHE A 171 1.45 -7.64 10.70
N ARG A 172 0.33 -8.32 10.92
CA ARG A 172 -0.50 -8.23 12.14
C ARG A 172 -0.58 -9.50 12.96
N ASP A 173 -0.09 -10.58 12.42
CA ASP A 173 -0.04 -11.82 13.18
C ASP A 173 1.00 -11.70 14.29
N VAL A 174 0.58 -11.93 15.52
CA VAL A 174 1.48 -11.90 16.69
C VAL A 174 1.96 -13.30 17.08
N ALA A 175 1.35 -14.35 16.50
CA ALA A 175 1.68 -15.73 16.85
C ALA A 175 2.99 -16.22 16.21
N HIS A 176 3.44 -15.59 15.10
CA HIS A 176 4.71 -15.96 14.46
C HIS A 176 5.95 -15.32 15.11
N PHE A 177 5.79 -14.28 15.93
CA PHE A 177 6.91 -13.53 16.53
C PHE A 177 7.95 -14.40 17.22
N PRO A 178 7.60 -15.35 18.09
CA PRO A 178 8.60 -16.19 18.77
C PRO A 178 9.37 -17.14 17.85
N PHE A 179 8.87 -17.37 16.64
CA PHE A 179 9.47 -18.29 15.68
C PHE A 179 10.27 -17.56 14.60
N VAL A 180 9.75 -16.44 14.09
CA VAL A 180 10.32 -15.70 12.95
C VAL A 180 11.24 -14.58 13.44
N HIS A 181 10.83 -13.82 14.47
CA HIS A 181 11.51 -12.60 14.90
C HIS A 181 12.35 -12.76 16.20
N ARG A 182 12.67 -13.99 16.57
CA ARG A 182 13.43 -14.24 17.81
C ARG A 182 14.76 -13.51 17.86
N ALA A 183 15.42 -13.34 16.71
CA ALA A 183 16.70 -12.63 16.64
C ALA A 183 16.55 -11.13 16.93
N THR A 184 15.45 -10.51 16.53
CA THR A 184 15.21 -9.07 16.65
C THR A 184 14.37 -8.74 17.89
N MET A 185 13.35 -9.54 18.21
CA MET A 185 12.42 -9.29 19.32
C MET A 185 12.80 -9.99 20.64
N GLY A 186 13.78 -10.92 20.61
CA GLY A 186 14.16 -11.71 21.78
C GLY A 186 13.18 -12.84 22.12
N ASP A 187 13.15 -13.23 23.41
CA ASP A 187 12.27 -14.31 23.89
C ASP A 187 10.83 -13.80 24.06
N VAL A 188 10.04 -13.88 23.00
CA VAL A 188 8.59 -13.60 23.01
C VAL A 188 7.85 -14.89 23.41
N PRO A 189 6.82 -14.84 24.29
CA PRO A 189 6.02 -16.02 24.63
C PRO A 189 5.33 -16.66 23.41
N GLU A 190 5.39 -17.99 23.30
CA GLU A 190 4.68 -18.75 22.25
C GLU A 190 3.16 -18.73 22.43
N VAL A 191 2.70 -18.62 23.69
CA VAL A 191 1.26 -18.56 24.00
C VAL A 191 0.78 -17.13 23.80
N VAL A 192 -0.17 -16.97 22.89
CA VAL A 192 -0.82 -15.68 22.61
C VAL A 192 -1.96 -15.46 23.60
N GLU A 193 -1.88 -14.38 24.38
CA GLU A 193 -2.98 -13.93 25.23
C GLU A 193 -4.24 -13.63 24.40
N PRO A 194 -5.46 -13.78 24.99
CA PRO A 194 -6.71 -13.52 24.27
C PRO A 194 -6.73 -12.14 23.61
N LEU A 195 -6.98 -12.10 22.30
CA LEU A 195 -6.99 -10.87 21.52
C LEU A 195 -8.33 -10.14 21.66
N ASN A 196 -8.29 -8.85 21.93
CA ASN A 196 -9.44 -7.95 21.89
C ASN A 196 -9.46 -7.18 20.57
N VAL A 197 -10.05 -7.77 19.54
CA VAL A 197 -10.11 -7.21 18.20
C VAL A 197 -11.45 -6.51 17.97
N ARG A 198 -11.40 -5.28 17.47
CA ARG A 198 -12.57 -4.50 17.07
C ARG A 198 -12.56 -4.28 15.57
N ARG A 199 -13.73 -4.17 14.96
CA ARG A 199 -13.92 -3.85 13.55
C ARG A 199 -15.07 -2.86 13.37
N ASP A 200 -14.84 -1.84 12.54
CA ASP A 200 -15.88 -0.95 12.03
C ASP A 200 -15.66 -0.70 10.54
N GLY A 201 -16.62 -1.11 9.72
CA GLY A 201 -16.47 -1.05 8.27
C GLY A 201 -15.21 -1.76 7.77
N LEU A 202 -14.29 -1.00 7.17
CA LEU A 202 -13.02 -1.48 6.62
C LEU A 202 -11.89 -1.47 7.65
N ASP A 203 -12.09 -0.84 8.79
CA ASP A 203 -11.11 -0.67 9.85
C ASP A 203 -11.15 -1.85 10.82
N VAL A 204 -9.98 -2.36 11.17
CA VAL A 204 -9.80 -3.41 12.17
C VAL A 204 -8.63 -3.05 13.07
N TRP A 205 -8.83 -3.07 14.38
CA TRP A 205 -7.78 -2.71 15.33
C TRP A 205 -7.80 -3.51 16.61
N MET A 206 -6.65 -3.55 17.26
CA MET A 206 -6.40 -4.22 18.51
C MET A 206 -5.36 -3.42 19.29
N ASP A 207 -5.65 -3.16 20.56
CA ASP A 207 -4.72 -2.53 21.48
C ASP A 207 -4.02 -3.61 22.35
N ARG A 208 -2.73 -3.44 22.61
CA ARG A 208 -1.92 -4.29 23.48
C ARG A 208 -0.96 -3.44 24.31
N GLU A 209 -0.69 -3.89 25.51
CA GLU A 209 0.43 -3.38 26.27
C GLU A 209 1.73 -4.08 25.83
N LEU A 210 2.76 -3.30 25.59
CA LEU A 210 4.10 -3.77 25.30
C LEU A 210 4.99 -3.42 26.49
N LEU A 211 5.33 -4.44 27.28
CA LEU A 211 6.26 -4.27 28.38
C LEU A 211 7.69 -4.26 27.85
N ALA A 212 8.57 -3.50 28.49
CA ALA A 212 10.00 -3.49 28.17
C ALA A 212 10.58 -4.91 28.19
N THR A 213 11.31 -5.26 27.14
CA THR A 213 11.99 -6.55 26.99
C THR A 213 13.49 -6.35 26.79
N GLU A 214 14.27 -7.44 26.85
CA GLU A 214 15.71 -7.39 26.57
C GLU A 214 16.01 -7.32 25.04
N GLY A 215 14.98 -7.41 24.17
CA GLY A 215 15.12 -7.32 22.73
C GLY A 215 15.29 -5.89 22.23
N GLU A 216 15.99 -5.70 21.11
CA GLU A 216 16.18 -4.38 20.50
C GLU A 216 14.86 -3.70 20.11
N TRP A 217 13.85 -4.49 19.78
CA TRP A 217 12.57 -3.97 19.29
C TRP A 217 11.76 -3.22 20.36
N ASN A 218 11.99 -3.50 21.64
CA ASN A 218 11.30 -2.86 22.75
C ASN A 218 12.23 -2.53 23.95
N ASN A 219 13.33 -1.86 23.71
CA ASN A 219 14.16 -1.34 24.80
C ASN A 219 13.78 0.09 25.22
N ASP A 220 12.79 0.70 24.59
CA ASP A 220 12.32 2.07 24.85
C ASP A 220 11.39 2.18 26.08
N GLY A 221 11.14 1.07 26.80
CA GLY A 221 10.26 1.03 27.98
C GLY A 221 8.83 0.63 27.67
N ASP A 222 7.95 0.75 28.65
CA ASP A 222 6.55 0.34 28.53
C ASP A 222 5.79 1.27 27.56
N GLN A 223 5.04 0.66 26.63
CA GLN A 223 4.29 1.35 25.59
C GLN A 223 2.94 0.67 25.36
N THR A 224 1.95 1.44 24.95
CA THR A 224 0.72 0.89 24.36
C THR A 224 0.95 0.72 22.87
N MET A 225 0.60 -0.44 22.33
CA MET A 225 0.64 -0.74 20.91
C MET A 225 -0.78 -0.82 20.35
N ARG A 226 -1.08 -0.01 19.36
CA ARG A 226 -2.29 -0.18 18.56
C ARG A 226 -1.93 -0.77 17.20
N TYR A 227 -2.40 -1.98 16.95
CA TYR A 227 -2.46 -2.55 15.61
C TYR A 227 -3.70 -2.03 14.92
N HIS A 228 -3.55 -1.40 13.77
CA HIS A 228 -4.65 -0.91 12.99
C HIS A 228 -4.45 -1.28 11.52
N CYS A 229 -5.42 -1.89 10.90
CA CYS A 229 -5.44 -2.04 9.45
C CYS A 229 -6.73 -1.54 8.84
N VAL A 230 -6.62 -1.05 7.61
CA VAL A 230 -7.75 -0.63 6.78
C VAL A 230 -7.72 -1.43 5.49
N ALA A 231 -8.76 -2.22 5.25
CA ALA A 231 -8.86 -3.00 4.02
C ALA A 231 -8.94 -2.08 2.77
N PRO A 232 -8.28 -2.42 1.66
CA PRO A 232 -7.51 -3.64 1.48
C PRO A 232 -6.04 -3.51 1.88
N GLY A 233 -5.42 -2.33 1.92
CA GLY A 233 -3.97 -2.21 1.74
C GLY A 233 -3.21 -1.31 2.73
N LEU A 234 -3.72 -1.09 3.95
CA LEU A 234 -2.95 -0.43 5.00
C LEU A 234 -2.88 -1.31 6.24
N ALA A 235 -1.68 -1.47 6.80
CA ALA A 235 -1.47 -2.01 8.14
C ALA A 235 -0.45 -1.15 8.89
N ALA A 236 -0.74 -0.84 10.15
CA ALA A 236 0.12 -0.02 10.98
C ALA A 236 0.19 -0.55 12.41
N ILE A 237 1.29 -0.23 13.08
CA ILE A 237 1.44 -0.33 14.53
C ILE A 237 1.81 1.07 15.02
N THR A 238 0.98 1.61 15.91
CA THR A 238 1.23 2.86 16.61
C THR A 238 1.63 2.54 18.05
N PHE A 239 2.81 2.98 18.43
CA PHE A 239 3.35 2.85 19.79
C PHE A 239 3.21 4.19 20.48
N THR A 240 2.61 4.19 21.65
CA THR A 240 2.41 5.41 22.46
C THR A 240 2.98 5.21 23.85
N SER A 241 3.74 6.20 24.33
CA SER A 241 4.30 6.26 25.66
C SER A 241 4.15 7.67 26.23
N ASP A 242 3.72 7.79 27.48
CA ASP A 242 3.58 9.08 28.15
C ASP A 242 4.92 9.82 28.31
N THR A 243 6.03 9.09 28.28
CA THR A 243 7.36 9.65 28.47
C THR A 243 8.13 9.92 27.19
N LEU A 244 7.89 9.12 26.15
CA LEU A 244 8.63 9.15 24.88
C LEU A 244 7.86 9.86 23.76
N GLY A 245 6.52 9.82 23.78
CA GLY A 245 5.67 10.25 22.70
C GLY A 245 5.23 9.09 21.80
N THR A 246 4.91 9.39 20.55
CA THR A 246 4.34 8.44 19.58
C THR A 246 5.36 8.06 18.51
N ARG A 247 5.46 6.75 18.21
CA ARG A 247 6.13 6.25 17.01
C ARG A 247 5.21 5.33 16.23
N VAL A 248 5.44 5.24 14.92
CA VAL A 248 4.62 4.44 14.00
C VAL A 248 5.51 3.60 13.10
N VAL A 249 5.08 2.38 12.82
CA VAL A 249 5.51 1.62 11.64
C VAL A 249 4.28 1.28 10.81
N ALA A 250 4.35 1.51 9.49
CA ALA A 250 3.22 1.25 8.61
C ALA A 250 3.67 0.61 7.31
N GLY A 251 2.92 -0.42 6.88
CA GLY A 251 3.08 -1.15 5.65
C GLY A 251 1.89 -0.95 4.72
N PHE A 252 2.21 -0.79 3.43
CA PHE A 252 1.25 -0.49 2.37
C PHE A 252 1.54 -1.40 1.17
N PRO A 253 1.14 -2.68 1.22
CA PRO A 253 1.37 -3.60 0.11
C PRO A 253 0.62 -3.15 -1.14
N SER A 254 1.36 -2.84 -2.19
CA SER A 254 0.85 -2.36 -3.47
C SER A 254 0.88 -3.51 -4.48
N PRO A 255 -0.27 -3.98 -5.01
CA PRO A 255 -0.31 -5.15 -5.87
C PRO A 255 0.30 -4.87 -7.24
N ILE A 256 1.37 -5.58 -7.59
CA ILE A 256 1.92 -5.65 -8.94
C ILE A 256 1.05 -6.57 -9.78
N ALA A 257 0.69 -7.72 -9.20
CA ALA A 257 -0.25 -8.72 -9.70
C ALA A 257 -1.12 -9.20 -8.54
N TYR A 258 -2.06 -10.10 -8.80
CA TYR A 258 -2.97 -10.63 -7.79
C TYR A 258 -2.25 -11.29 -6.59
N ASP A 259 -1.18 -12.01 -6.87
CA ASP A 259 -0.38 -12.81 -5.93
C ASP A 259 1.05 -12.29 -5.75
N HIS A 260 1.26 -11.00 -6.03
CA HIS A 260 2.57 -10.36 -5.96
C HIS A 260 2.45 -8.89 -5.59
N VAL A 261 3.07 -8.48 -4.50
CA VAL A 261 3.06 -7.09 -4.04
C VAL A 261 4.46 -6.49 -3.99
N LYS A 262 4.50 -5.19 -4.13
CA LYS A 262 5.59 -4.35 -3.65
C LYS A 262 5.15 -3.71 -2.34
N ILE A 263 5.76 -4.09 -1.23
CA ILE A 263 5.46 -3.51 0.07
C ILE A 263 6.14 -2.15 0.15
N SER A 264 5.37 -1.09 -0.05
CA SER A 264 5.76 0.25 0.36
C SER A 264 5.55 0.37 1.86
N TRP A 265 6.47 1.00 2.57
CA TRP A 265 6.41 1.08 4.03
C TRP A 265 7.24 2.24 4.56
N GLY A 266 7.06 2.55 5.82
CA GLY A 266 7.84 3.58 6.47
C GLY A 266 7.60 3.61 7.97
N VAL A 267 8.39 4.43 8.62
CA VAL A 267 8.29 4.73 10.04
C VAL A 267 7.97 6.21 10.23
N ALA A 268 7.35 6.55 11.36
CA ALA A 268 7.20 7.94 11.76
C ALA A 268 7.47 8.08 13.25
N ASN A 269 7.97 9.24 13.63
CA ASN A 269 8.04 9.68 15.02
C ASN A 269 7.28 10.99 15.17
N GLU A 270 6.63 11.17 16.31
CA GLU A 270 6.10 12.45 16.74
C GLU A 270 7.22 13.49 16.82
N VAL A 271 6.97 14.72 16.42
CA VAL A 271 7.94 15.81 16.58
C VAL A 271 8.29 15.99 18.06
N GLY A 272 9.57 15.82 18.38
CA GLY A 272 10.05 15.82 19.75
C GLY A 272 10.02 14.45 20.45
N TYR A 273 9.81 13.37 19.71
CA TYR A 273 9.93 12.00 20.22
C TYR A 273 11.27 11.78 20.93
N LYS A 274 11.24 11.16 22.13
CA LYS A 274 12.41 11.05 23.01
C LYS A 274 13.09 9.69 22.97
N GLY A 275 12.52 8.72 22.24
CA GLY A 275 13.12 7.40 22.05
C GLY A 275 14.10 7.38 20.86
N ALA A 276 14.18 6.25 20.18
CA ALA A 276 15.09 6.02 19.07
C ALA A 276 14.82 6.95 17.86
N SER A 277 15.85 7.31 17.12
CA SER A 277 15.71 8.15 15.92
C SER A 277 14.94 7.46 14.82
N LEU A 278 14.34 8.24 13.89
CA LEU A 278 13.68 7.69 12.68
C LEU A 278 14.57 6.75 11.88
N GLY A 279 15.86 7.08 11.73
CA GLY A 279 16.82 6.23 11.00
C GLY A 279 17.03 4.88 11.71
N HIS A 280 17.18 4.89 13.04
CA HIS A 280 17.32 3.67 13.82
C HIS A 280 16.04 2.81 13.75
N ASN A 281 14.86 3.42 13.90
CA ASN A 281 13.59 2.71 13.79
C ASN A 281 13.42 2.10 12.40
N LEU A 282 13.80 2.82 11.32
CA LEU A 282 13.76 2.30 9.97
C LEU A 282 14.66 1.07 9.80
N GLU A 283 15.90 1.12 10.29
CA GLU A 283 16.85 0.00 10.20
C GLU A 283 16.37 -1.22 10.97
N LEU A 284 15.79 -1.00 12.15
CA LEU A 284 15.22 -2.06 12.98
C LEU A 284 14.05 -2.75 12.28
N GLU A 285 13.06 -1.97 11.84
CA GLU A 285 11.87 -2.50 11.17
C GLU A 285 12.21 -3.15 9.82
N GLN A 286 13.22 -2.64 9.12
CA GLN A 286 13.72 -3.30 7.91
C GLN A 286 14.25 -4.72 8.20
N ARG A 287 14.93 -4.93 9.32
CA ARG A 287 15.38 -6.28 9.73
C ARG A 287 14.19 -7.19 9.99
N VAL A 288 13.17 -6.70 10.70
CA VAL A 288 11.93 -7.45 10.95
C VAL A 288 11.29 -7.89 9.64
N TYR A 289 11.07 -6.98 8.68
CA TYR A 289 10.54 -7.34 7.36
C TYR A 289 11.39 -8.35 6.60
N LEU A 290 12.73 -8.26 6.70
CA LEU A 290 13.64 -9.20 6.03
C LEU A 290 13.60 -10.60 6.67
N GLU A 291 13.26 -10.73 7.94
CA GLU A 291 13.04 -12.03 8.60
C GLU A 291 11.76 -12.72 8.08
N ASP A 292 10.74 -11.97 7.67
CA ASP A 292 9.49 -12.49 7.11
C ASP A 292 9.62 -13.01 5.67
N LEU A 293 10.48 -12.39 4.85
CA LEU A 293 10.58 -12.71 3.42
C LEU A 293 10.79 -14.21 3.11
N PRO A 294 11.67 -14.95 3.81
CA PRO A 294 11.85 -16.37 3.58
C PRO A 294 10.59 -17.21 3.81
N ILE A 295 9.69 -16.76 4.68
CA ILE A 295 8.39 -17.39 4.92
C ILE A 295 7.44 -17.02 3.77
N ALA A 296 7.31 -15.72 3.47
CA ALA A 296 6.46 -15.20 2.42
C ALA A 296 6.74 -15.85 1.04
N GLU A 297 8.02 -16.11 0.72
CA GLU A 297 8.44 -16.79 -0.51
C GLU A 297 7.91 -18.21 -0.64
N ARG A 298 7.52 -18.86 0.46
CA ARG A 298 7.14 -20.27 0.54
C ARG A 298 5.69 -20.52 0.93
N LEU A 299 4.90 -19.46 1.12
CA LEU A 299 3.49 -19.57 1.40
C LEU A 299 2.73 -20.09 0.16
N GLU A 300 1.82 -21.03 0.40
CA GLU A 300 0.85 -21.54 -0.56
C GLU A 300 -0.52 -21.70 0.12
N PRO A 301 -1.58 -21.06 -0.41
CA PRO A 301 -1.58 -20.13 -1.56
C PRO A 301 -0.91 -18.78 -1.23
N ARG A 302 -0.45 -18.05 -2.26
CA ARG A 302 0.20 -16.75 -2.12
C ARG A 302 -0.77 -15.60 -1.85
N GLU A 303 -2.06 -15.82 -2.08
CA GLU A 303 -3.13 -14.89 -1.73
C GLU A 303 -4.25 -15.67 -1.02
N VAL A 304 -5.06 -14.97 -0.22
CA VAL A 304 -6.19 -15.56 0.49
C VAL A 304 -7.10 -16.30 -0.49
N PRO A 305 -7.47 -17.56 -0.21
CA PRO A 305 -8.33 -18.36 -1.07
C PRO A 305 -9.80 -17.91 -0.92
N TRP A 306 -10.16 -16.77 -1.51
CA TRP A 306 -11.48 -16.14 -1.38
C TRP A 306 -12.64 -17.05 -1.81
N ASP A 307 -12.41 -17.94 -2.75
CA ASP A 307 -13.41 -18.87 -3.30
C ASP A 307 -13.39 -20.25 -2.61
N HIS A 308 -12.72 -20.37 -1.46
CA HIS A 308 -12.63 -21.62 -0.67
C HIS A 308 -11.98 -22.81 -1.40
N GLU A 309 -11.03 -22.53 -2.30
CA GLU A 309 -10.27 -23.58 -3.01
C GLU A 309 -9.24 -24.30 -2.11
N PHE A 310 -9.02 -23.79 -0.90
CA PHE A 310 -8.05 -24.32 0.07
C PHE A 310 -8.66 -24.35 1.48
N GLU A 311 -8.43 -25.43 2.24
CA GLU A 311 -8.87 -25.54 3.62
C GLU A 311 -7.83 -24.94 4.57
N GLU A 312 -8.20 -23.86 5.26
CA GLU A 312 -7.42 -23.24 6.33
C GLU A 312 -8.13 -23.46 7.68
N PHE A 313 -7.35 -23.70 8.72
CA PHE A 313 -7.85 -23.83 10.08
C PHE A 313 -7.43 -22.61 10.89
N SER A 314 -8.39 -21.95 11.51
CA SER A 314 -8.15 -20.78 12.36
C SER A 314 -8.34 -21.13 13.83
N VAL A 315 -7.52 -20.52 14.67
CA VAL A 315 -7.58 -20.64 16.13
C VAL A 315 -7.80 -19.25 16.77
N PRO A 316 -8.03 -19.11 18.07
CA PRO A 316 -8.30 -17.79 18.68
C PRO A 316 -7.25 -16.72 18.44
N SER A 317 -5.97 -17.06 18.25
CA SER A 317 -4.91 -16.12 17.89
C SER A 317 -5.07 -15.50 16.50
N ASP A 318 -5.90 -16.09 15.60
CA ASP A 318 -6.14 -15.58 14.26
C ASP A 318 -7.32 -14.58 14.19
N LEU A 319 -7.86 -14.18 15.34
CA LEU A 319 -9.06 -13.33 15.41
C LEU A 319 -8.89 -12.02 14.64
N PHE A 320 -7.69 -11.44 14.60
CA PHE A 320 -7.42 -10.24 13.84
C PHE A 320 -7.53 -10.51 12.33
N THR A 321 -6.85 -11.54 11.84
CA THR A 321 -6.91 -12.01 10.44
C THR A 321 -8.35 -12.24 9.97
N LEU A 322 -9.15 -12.96 10.78
CA LEU A 322 -10.56 -13.22 10.47
C LEU A 322 -11.39 -11.92 10.35
N ASN A 323 -11.15 -10.93 11.21
CA ASN A 323 -11.82 -9.63 11.11
C ASN A 323 -11.38 -8.82 9.89
N TYR A 324 -10.10 -8.88 9.53
CA TYR A 324 -9.61 -8.25 8.30
C TYR A 324 -10.24 -8.88 7.05
N ARG A 325 -10.31 -10.21 6.96
CA ARG A 325 -10.99 -10.89 5.85
C ARG A 325 -12.48 -10.49 5.75
N ARG A 326 -13.14 -10.28 6.89
CA ARG A 326 -14.52 -9.74 6.92
C ARG A 326 -14.56 -8.30 6.40
N ALA A 327 -13.62 -7.43 6.76
CA ALA A 327 -13.52 -6.07 6.25
C ALA A 327 -13.26 -6.05 4.73
N PHE A 328 -12.36 -6.91 4.25
CA PHE A 328 -12.11 -7.04 2.81
C PHE A 328 -13.33 -7.59 2.05
N ASN A 329 -14.05 -8.59 2.62
CA ASN A 329 -15.31 -9.08 2.05
C ASN A 329 -16.37 -7.96 1.97
N GLU A 330 -16.46 -7.08 2.98
CA GLU A 330 -17.33 -5.90 2.93
C GLU A 330 -16.95 -4.95 1.79
N LEU A 331 -15.65 -4.71 1.59
CA LEU A 331 -15.17 -3.92 0.45
C LEU A 331 -15.58 -4.55 -0.90
N MET A 332 -15.48 -5.88 -1.03
CA MET A 332 -15.91 -6.61 -2.23
C MET A 332 -17.42 -6.45 -2.50
N THR A 333 -18.26 -6.34 -1.47
CA THR A 333 -19.71 -6.11 -1.68
C THR A 333 -20.03 -4.77 -2.34
N ARG A 334 -19.12 -3.79 -2.25
CA ARG A 334 -19.29 -2.47 -2.88
C ARG A 334 -19.11 -2.51 -4.41
N VAL A 335 -18.64 -3.63 -4.97
CA VAL A 335 -18.37 -3.83 -6.41
C VAL A 335 -19.10 -5.05 -6.99
N ALA A 336 -19.88 -5.77 -6.19
CA ALA A 336 -20.65 -6.95 -6.55
C ALA A 336 -21.82 -6.65 -7.50
#